data_358282b33e8dbdf8690f020c6269683d
#
_entry.id   358282b33e8dbdf8690f020c6269683d
#
_cell.length_a   1.000
_cell.length_b   1.000
_cell.length_c   1.000
_cell.angle_alpha   90.00
_cell.angle_beta   90.00
_cell.angle_gamma   90.00
#
_symmetry.space_group_name_H-M   'P 1'
#
loop_
_entity.id
_entity.type
_entity.pdbx_description
1 polymer ?
#
loop_
_entity_poly.entity_id
_entity_poly.type
_entity_poly.pdbx_seq_one_letter_code
_entity_poly.pdbx_strand_id
1 'polypeptide(L)'
;KGKDLIKSSNLCNEVHLPSNENESFVCDLCSLNDLYYDEWKDTDCVEVAVQLLDAAMTEFIEKASKIKFMERAVNFAKNHRAIGIGRLGYHSLLQSRMIPFESMEARSINIENQKTIQKQALEASRKLSERLSECEWTKGLGRRHTTLQAIAPTTSSGFIMGVSQSIEPYN
;
A
#
# COMPACT_ATOMS: atom_id res chain seq x y z
N LYS A 1 -21.76 -8.74 -2.92
CA LYS A 1 -21.31 -7.54 -3.64
C LYS A 1 -20.14 -7.92 -4.55
N GLY A 2 -20.27 -7.72 -5.86
CA GLY A 2 -19.18 -7.60 -6.81
C GLY A 2 -18.46 -8.87 -7.23
N LYS A 3 -19.14 -9.84 -7.83
CA LYS A 3 -18.48 -10.82 -8.71
C LYS A 3 -18.05 -10.08 -9.99
N ASP A 4 -16.86 -10.38 -10.50
CA ASP A 4 -16.36 -9.99 -11.83
C ASP A 4 -15.93 -8.52 -12.00
N LEU A 5 -15.36 -7.91 -10.97
CA LEU A 5 -14.97 -6.51 -11.05
C LEU A 5 -13.53 -6.31 -11.51
N ILE A 6 -12.63 -7.24 -11.22
CA ILE A 6 -11.21 -7.14 -11.59
C ILE A 6 -11.02 -7.68 -13.00
N LYS A 7 -10.68 -6.79 -13.94
CA LYS A 7 -10.50 -7.11 -15.35
C LYS A 7 -9.04 -7.01 -15.82
N SER A 8 -8.22 -6.29 -15.07
CA SER A 8 -6.80 -6.06 -15.39
C SER A 8 -6.03 -5.71 -14.12
N SER A 9 -4.72 -5.75 -14.22
CA SER A 9 -3.79 -5.21 -13.23
C SER A 9 -3.21 -3.88 -13.72
N ASN A 10 -2.43 -3.20 -12.86
CA ASN A 10 -1.55 -2.14 -13.29
C ASN A 10 -0.34 -2.71 -14.05
N LEU A 11 0.56 -1.83 -14.55
CA LEU A 11 1.72 -2.21 -15.36
C LEU A 11 2.63 -3.22 -14.67
N CYS A 12 2.92 -3.03 -13.38
CA CYS A 12 3.82 -3.89 -12.62
C CYS A 12 3.12 -5.07 -11.92
N ASN A 13 1.83 -5.24 -12.14
CA ASN A 13 1.01 -6.36 -11.70
C ASN A 13 0.86 -6.52 -10.16
N GLU A 14 1.19 -5.49 -9.38
CA GLU A 14 1.02 -5.50 -7.91
C GLU A 14 -0.37 -5.04 -7.45
N VAL A 15 -1.14 -4.39 -8.32
CA VAL A 15 -2.46 -3.84 -8.01
C VAL A 15 -3.53 -4.49 -8.88
N HIS A 16 -4.49 -5.15 -8.24
CA HIS A 16 -5.65 -5.79 -8.85
C HIS A 16 -6.92 -5.17 -8.26
N LEU A 17 -7.39 -4.08 -8.87
CA LEU A 17 -8.55 -3.33 -8.42
C LEU A 17 -9.65 -3.31 -9.48
N PRO A 18 -10.91 -3.16 -9.09
CA PRO A 18 -12.02 -3.16 -10.04
C PRO A 18 -12.01 -1.93 -10.93
N SER A 19 -12.46 -2.11 -12.18
CA SER A 19 -12.76 -1.06 -13.12
C SER A 19 -14.03 -1.39 -13.88
N ASN A 20 -14.83 -0.37 -14.20
CA ASN A 20 -16.08 -0.50 -14.94
C ASN A 20 -16.32 0.74 -15.83
N GLU A 21 -17.51 0.90 -16.38
CA GLU A 21 -17.84 2.03 -17.24
C GLU A 21 -17.74 3.40 -16.53
N ASN A 22 -17.99 3.43 -15.21
CA ASN A 22 -18.03 4.63 -14.39
C ASN A 22 -16.78 4.83 -13.53
N GLU A 23 -15.94 3.81 -13.39
CA GLU A 23 -14.76 3.81 -12.52
C GLU A 23 -13.53 3.26 -13.23
N SER A 24 -12.41 3.95 -13.05
CA SER A 24 -11.08 3.50 -13.43
C SER A 24 -10.21 3.48 -12.17
N PHE A 25 -9.61 2.35 -11.84
CA PHE A 25 -8.90 2.23 -10.58
C PHE A 25 -7.70 3.17 -10.47
N VAL A 26 -7.50 3.68 -9.27
CA VAL A 26 -6.34 4.46 -8.81
C VAL A 26 -5.90 3.89 -7.47
N CYS A 27 -4.61 3.87 -7.23
CA CYS A 27 -4.05 3.45 -5.96
C CYS A 27 -2.80 4.27 -5.64
N ASP A 28 -2.77 4.85 -4.43
CA ASP A 28 -1.58 5.53 -3.92
C ASP A 28 -0.70 4.52 -3.19
N LEU A 29 0.59 4.54 -3.50
CA LEU A 29 1.56 3.57 -2.99
C LEU A 29 2.67 4.26 -2.20
N CYS A 30 3.09 3.64 -1.12
CA CYS A 30 4.37 3.90 -0.46
C CYS A 30 5.02 2.59 -0.02
N SER A 31 6.32 2.63 0.27
CA SER A 31 7.05 1.45 0.72
C SER A 31 7.91 1.77 1.93
N LEU A 32 7.89 0.89 2.93
CA LEU A 32 8.71 0.98 4.13
C LEU A 32 10.03 0.25 3.92
N ASN A 33 11.12 0.80 4.45
CA ASN A 33 12.45 0.22 4.31
C ASN A 33 12.69 -0.84 5.40
N ASP A 34 12.69 -2.10 4.98
CA ASP A 34 12.88 -3.25 5.86
C ASP A 34 14.25 -3.27 6.55
N LEU A 35 15.30 -2.66 5.94
CA LEU A 35 16.61 -2.58 6.59
C LEU A 35 16.54 -1.91 7.97
N TYR A 36 15.57 -1.01 8.13
CA TYR A 36 15.30 -0.29 9.39
C TYR A 36 14.05 -0.81 10.12
N TYR A 37 13.66 -2.07 9.88
CA TYR A 37 12.46 -2.68 10.48
C TYR A 37 12.42 -2.53 12.00
N ASP A 38 13.52 -2.82 12.69
CA ASP A 38 13.59 -2.74 14.15
C ASP A 38 13.45 -1.31 14.69
N GLU A 39 13.69 -0.28 13.86
CA GLU A 39 13.54 1.11 14.25
C GLU A 39 12.09 1.60 14.12
N TRP A 40 11.34 1.11 13.13
CA TRP A 40 10.00 1.62 12.85
C TRP A 40 8.85 0.70 13.30
N LYS A 41 9.06 -0.60 13.51
CA LYS A 41 8.01 -1.59 13.77
C LYS A 41 7.13 -1.28 15.00
N ASP A 42 7.71 -0.66 16.02
CA ASP A 42 7.03 -0.33 17.29
C ASP A 42 6.69 1.17 17.41
N THR A 43 6.71 1.88 16.29
CA THR A 43 6.37 3.32 16.20
C THR A 43 5.05 3.53 15.47
N ASP A 44 4.67 4.79 15.29
CA ASP A 44 3.51 5.20 14.48
C ASP A 44 3.80 5.31 12.97
N CYS A 45 4.95 4.83 12.51
CA CYS A 45 5.41 4.98 11.12
C CYS A 45 4.37 4.49 10.11
N VAL A 46 3.77 3.31 10.32
CA VAL A 46 2.74 2.77 9.43
C VAL A 46 1.46 3.60 9.51
N GLU A 47 1.08 4.08 10.70
CA GLU A 47 -0.09 4.95 10.86
C GLU A 47 0.08 6.27 10.11
N VAL A 48 1.26 6.89 10.22
CA VAL A 48 1.61 8.11 9.47
C VAL A 48 1.61 7.86 7.97
N ALA A 49 2.13 6.72 7.51
CA ALA A 49 2.10 6.34 6.10
C ALA A 49 0.65 6.21 5.56
N VAL A 50 -0.25 5.59 6.32
CA VAL A 50 -1.68 5.49 5.96
C VAL A 50 -2.32 6.88 5.89
N GLN A 51 -2.04 7.76 6.86
CA GLN A 51 -2.55 9.12 6.88
C GLN A 51 -2.05 9.95 5.70
N LEU A 52 -0.77 9.82 5.36
CA LEU A 52 -0.16 10.48 4.21
C LEU A 52 -0.82 10.07 2.90
N LEU A 53 -1.01 8.77 2.68
CA LEU A 53 -1.66 8.24 1.47
C LEU A 53 -3.14 8.66 1.41
N ASP A 54 -3.85 8.68 2.54
CA ASP A 54 -5.25 9.18 2.57
C ASP A 54 -5.33 10.68 2.24
N ALA A 55 -4.37 11.46 2.72
CA ALA A 55 -4.28 12.89 2.40
C ALA A 55 -3.94 13.12 0.91
N ALA A 56 -2.99 12.36 0.36
CA ALA A 56 -2.65 12.40 -1.07
C ALA A 56 -3.84 12.02 -1.95
N MET A 57 -4.59 10.98 -1.57
CA MET A 57 -5.83 10.59 -2.25
C MET A 57 -6.88 11.71 -2.19
N THR A 58 -7.00 12.41 -1.07
CA THR A 58 -7.91 13.54 -0.92
C THR A 58 -7.51 14.69 -1.84
N GLU A 59 -6.24 15.05 -1.88
CA GLU A 59 -5.70 16.07 -2.78
C GLU A 59 -5.89 15.70 -4.26
N PHE A 60 -5.66 14.43 -4.61
CA PHE A 60 -5.95 13.90 -5.94
C PHE A 60 -7.42 14.11 -6.31
N ILE A 61 -8.36 13.72 -5.44
CA ILE A 61 -9.80 13.88 -5.67
C ILE A 61 -10.16 15.35 -5.90
N GLU A 62 -9.64 16.27 -5.09
CA GLU A 62 -9.91 17.70 -5.19
C GLU A 62 -9.38 18.31 -6.49
N LYS A 63 -8.14 17.99 -6.86
CA LYS A 63 -7.50 18.53 -8.06
C LYS A 63 -8.03 17.89 -9.34
N ALA A 64 -8.14 16.57 -9.38
CA ALA A 64 -8.59 15.83 -10.55
C ALA A 64 -10.07 16.06 -10.88
N SER A 65 -10.91 16.38 -9.89
CA SER A 65 -12.33 16.73 -10.12
C SER A 65 -12.51 17.97 -11.01
N LYS A 66 -11.48 18.78 -11.18
CA LYS A 66 -11.49 20.00 -12.03
C LYS A 66 -10.92 19.71 -13.43
N ILE A 67 -10.47 18.51 -13.69
CA ILE A 67 -9.81 18.14 -14.95
C ILE A 67 -10.78 17.28 -15.77
N LYS A 68 -11.03 17.71 -17.01
CA LYS A 68 -11.88 16.98 -17.95
C LYS A 68 -11.34 15.58 -18.22
N PHE A 69 -12.20 14.59 -18.30
CA PHE A 69 -11.92 13.16 -18.52
C PHE A 69 -11.30 12.42 -17.35
N MET A 70 -11.25 13.03 -16.17
CA MET A 70 -10.78 12.36 -14.94
C MET A 70 -11.93 11.81 -14.08
N GLU A 71 -13.18 11.93 -14.54
CA GLU A 71 -14.38 11.58 -13.78
C GLU A 71 -14.36 10.13 -13.27
N ARG A 72 -13.96 9.19 -14.11
CA ARG A 72 -13.88 7.77 -13.76
C ARG A 72 -12.84 7.48 -12.68
N ALA A 73 -11.67 8.12 -12.75
CA ALA A 73 -10.61 8.00 -11.76
C ALA A 73 -11.03 8.62 -10.42
N VAL A 74 -11.66 9.79 -10.48
CA VAL A 74 -12.19 10.49 -9.29
C VAL A 74 -13.31 9.69 -8.62
N ASN A 75 -14.22 9.09 -9.39
CA ASN A 75 -15.29 8.25 -8.84
C ASN A 75 -14.71 7.05 -8.11
N PHE A 76 -13.75 6.36 -8.72
CA PHE A 76 -13.04 5.25 -8.06
C PHE A 76 -12.35 5.73 -6.76
N ALA A 77 -11.57 6.80 -6.83
CA ALA A 77 -10.84 7.33 -5.68
C ALA A 77 -11.77 7.65 -4.50
N LYS A 78 -12.92 8.29 -4.76
CA LYS A 78 -13.95 8.59 -3.74
C LYS A 78 -14.56 7.33 -3.15
N ASN A 79 -14.94 6.37 -4.01
CA ASN A 79 -15.71 5.21 -3.60
C ASN A 79 -14.85 4.15 -2.90
N HIS A 80 -13.58 4.03 -3.26
CA HIS A 80 -12.71 2.96 -2.79
C HIS A 80 -11.61 3.43 -1.84
N ARG A 81 -11.04 4.62 -2.04
CA ARG A 81 -9.86 5.13 -1.31
C ARG A 81 -8.77 4.06 -1.20
N ALA A 82 -8.47 3.38 -2.30
CA ALA A 82 -7.51 2.28 -2.34
C ALA A 82 -6.08 2.80 -2.14
N ILE A 83 -5.40 2.29 -1.14
CA ILE A 83 -3.98 2.58 -0.86
C ILE A 83 -3.20 1.27 -0.79
N GLY A 84 -1.87 1.37 -0.96
CA GLY A 84 -0.99 0.22 -0.90
C GLY A 84 0.32 0.54 -0.18
N ILE A 85 0.50 0.01 1.02
CA ILE A 85 1.78 0.06 1.74
C ILE A 85 2.56 -1.19 1.39
N GLY A 86 3.71 -0.99 0.79
CA GLY A 86 4.65 -2.03 0.40
C GLY A 86 5.93 -1.99 1.22
N ARG A 87 6.94 -2.67 0.72
CA ARG A 87 8.23 -2.86 1.37
C ARG A 87 9.36 -2.75 0.35
N LEU A 88 10.52 -2.30 0.78
CA LEU A 88 11.79 -2.37 0.04
C LEU A 88 12.91 -2.69 1.02
N GLY A 89 14.07 -3.09 0.51
CA GLY A 89 15.24 -3.36 1.34
C GLY A 89 15.20 -4.70 2.09
N TYR A 90 14.30 -5.62 1.73
CA TYR A 90 14.20 -6.91 2.41
C TYR A 90 15.50 -7.74 2.30
N HIS A 91 16.08 -7.86 1.10
CA HIS A 91 17.35 -8.58 0.94
C HIS A 91 18.50 -7.86 1.67
N SER A 92 18.52 -6.53 1.68
CA SER A 92 19.48 -5.74 2.45
C SER A 92 19.39 -6.03 3.96
N LEU A 93 18.18 -6.18 4.51
CA LEU A 93 17.97 -6.60 5.89
C LEU A 93 18.58 -8.01 6.13
N LEU A 94 18.28 -8.97 5.26
CA LEU A 94 18.82 -10.32 5.39
C LEU A 94 20.35 -10.34 5.32
N GLN A 95 20.96 -9.59 4.39
CA GLN A 95 22.42 -9.47 4.27
C GLN A 95 23.03 -8.84 5.53
N SER A 96 22.43 -7.79 6.08
CA SER A 96 22.91 -7.16 7.31
C SER A 96 22.94 -8.10 8.52
N ARG A 97 22.10 -9.13 8.49
CA ARG A 97 22.00 -10.18 9.51
C ARG A 97 22.69 -11.49 9.14
N MET A 98 23.36 -11.53 7.99
CA MET A 98 24.01 -12.74 7.46
C MET A 98 23.05 -13.92 7.28
N ILE A 99 21.79 -13.67 6.92
CA ILE A 99 20.73 -14.66 6.75
C ILE A 99 20.61 -15.01 5.25
N PRO A 100 20.75 -16.30 4.86
CA PRO A 100 20.52 -16.71 3.47
C PRO A 100 19.08 -16.47 3.03
N PHE A 101 18.90 -15.94 1.81
CA PHE A 101 17.59 -15.54 1.29
C PHE A 101 16.56 -16.69 1.25
N GLU A 102 16.98 -17.91 0.89
CA GLU A 102 16.11 -19.08 0.81
C GLU A 102 15.88 -19.79 2.15
N SER A 103 16.42 -19.26 3.25
CA SER A 103 16.33 -19.91 4.55
C SER A 103 14.92 -19.83 5.16
N MET A 104 14.62 -20.77 6.06
CA MET A 104 13.38 -20.72 6.86
C MET A 104 13.34 -19.50 7.78
N GLU A 105 14.49 -19.01 8.22
CA GLU A 105 14.62 -17.81 9.02
C GLU A 105 14.20 -16.57 8.21
N ALA A 106 14.71 -16.42 6.98
CA ALA A 106 14.28 -15.35 6.07
C ALA A 106 12.77 -15.38 5.86
N ARG A 107 12.20 -16.58 5.61
CA ARG A 107 10.73 -16.72 5.48
C ARG A 107 9.99 -16.24 6.73
N SER A 108 10.47 -16.56 7.91
CA SER A 108 9.85 -16.15 9.19
C SER A 108 9.87 -14.63 9.34
N ILE A 109 11.01 -13.99 9.07
CA ILE A 109 11.17 -12.53 9.06
C ILE A 109 10.21 -11.88 8.06
N ASN A 110 10.13 -12.43 6.84
CA ASN A 110 9.19 -11.91 5.83
C ASN A 110 7.74 -11.92 6.31
N ILE A 111 7.31 -13.01 6.93
CA ILE A 111 5.95 -13.16 7.47
C ILE A 111 5.71 -12.18 8.61
N GLU A 112 6.68 -12.02 9.51
CA GLU A 112 6.59 -11.11 10.65
C GLU A 112 6.43 -9.66 10.18
N ASN A 113 7.33 -9.19 9.32
CA ASN A 113 7.30 -7.82 8.80
C ASN A 113 5.96 -7.53 8.10
N GLN A 114 5.49 -8.46 7.27
CA GLN A 114 4.23 -8.28 6.55
C GLN A 114 3.01 -8.24 7.48
N LYS A 115 2.98 -9.10 8.50
CA LYS A 115 1.91 -9.11 9.51
C LYS A 115 1.89 -7.83 10.35
N THR A 116 3.06 -7.28 10.68
CA THR A 116 3.18 -6.02 11.41
C THR A 116 2.54 -4.88 10.62
N ILE A 117 2.92 -4.74 9.34
CA ILE A 117 2.33 -3.72 8.46
C ILE A 117 0.82 -3.93 8.33
N GLN A 118 0.37 -5.16 8.10
CA GLN A 118 -1.05 -5.48 7.96
C GLN A 118 -1.87 -5.05 9.16
N LYS A 119 -1.40 -5.39 10.36
CA LYS A 119 -2.08 -5.07 11.61
C LYS A 119 -2.15 -3.55 11.82
N GLN A 120 -1.01 -2.88 11.74
CA GLN A 120 -0.91 -1.44 12.00
C GLN A 120 -1.67 -0.61 10.94
N ALA A 121 -1.59 -0.98 9.66
CA ALA A 121 -2.33 -0.31 8.60
C ALA A 121 -3.85 -0.47 8.74
N LEU A 122 -4.32 -1.66 9.16
CA LEU A 122 -5.74 -1.87 9.42
C LEU A 122 -6.24 -1.04 10.61
N GLU A 123 -5.46 -0.97 11.70
CA GLU A 123 -5.78 -0.13 12.86
C GLU A 123 -5.82 1.35 12.47
N ALA A 124 -4.85 1.84 11.70
CA ALA A 124 -4.83 3.20 11.20
C ALA A 124 -6.03 3.52 10.31
N SER A 125 -6.40 2.61 9.41
CA SER A 125 -7.58 2.76 8.56
C SER A 125 -8.89 2.81 9.35
N ARG A 126 -8.98 2.07 10.46
CA ARG A 126 -10.12 2.11 11.40
C ARG A 126 -10.21 3.46 12.12
N LYS A 127 -9.10 3.92 12.70
CA LYS A 127 -9.03 5.25 13.34
C LYS A 127 -9.43 6.37 12.38
N LEU A 128 -8.98 6.30 11.12
CA LEU A 128 -9.37 7.26 10.10
C LEU A 128 -10.86 7.17 9.74
N SER A 129 -11.46 5.98 9.72
CA SER A 129 -12.90 5.85 9.46
C SER A 129 -13.77 6.47 10.54
N GLU A 130 -13.32 6.45 11.80
CA GLU A 130 -13.99 7.10 12.92
C GLU A 130 -13.94 8.64 12.82
N ARG A 131 -12.87 9.19 12.28
CA ARG A 131 -12.65 10.64 12.13
C ARG A 131 -13.22 11.24 10.83
N LEU A 132 -13.10 10.49 9.73
CA LEU A 132 -13.34 10.99 8.36
C LEU A 132 -14.38 10.15 7.60
N SER A 133 -15.07 9.25 8.29
CA SER A 133 -16.01 8.26 7.73
C SER A 133 -15.37 7.17 6.87
N GLU A 134 -16.16 6.12 6.63
CA GLU A 134 -15.85 5.04 5.69
C GLU A 134 -16.03 5.52 4.25
N CYS A 135 -15.32 4.92 3.31
CA CYS A 135 -15.64 5.10 1.88
C CYS A 135 -16.85 4.23 1.47
N GLU A 136 -17.40 4.47 0.29
CA GLU A 136 -18.64 3.80 -0.18
C GLU A 136 -18.54 2.27 -0.12
N TRP A 137 -17.38 1.70 -0.55
CA TRP A 137 -17.18 0.26 -0.62
C TRP A 137 -16.82 -0.39 0.72
N THR A 138 -16.48 0.40 1.74
CA THR A 138 -16.18 -0.11 3.09
C THR A 138 -17.29 0.16 4.09
N LYS A 139 -18.42 0.71 3.67
CA LYS A 139 -19.57 0.96 4.56
C LYS A 139 -19.98 -0.26 5.38
N GLY A 140 -19.95 -0.09 6.70
CA GLY A 140 -20.26 -1.13 7.67
C GLY A 140 -19.10 -2.11 7.95
N LEU A 141 -17.89 -1.85 7.43
CA LEU A 141 -16.71 -2.67 7.69
C LEU A 141 -15.78 -2.08 8.77
N GLY A 142 -16.07 -0.88 9.28
CA GLY A 142 -15.28 -0.21 10.29
C GLY A 142 -13.87 0.17 9.83
N ARG A 143 -13.69 0.47 8.55
CA ARG A 143 -12.42 0.91 7.97
C ARG A 143 -12.64 1.87 6.80
N ARG A 144 -11.66 2.74 6.53
CA ARG A 144 -11.77 3.78 5.50
C ARG A 144 -11.34 3.32 4.10
N HIS A 145 -10.41 2.40 3.98
CA HIS A 145 -9.78 2.00 2.72
C HIS A 145 -10.18 0.60 2.29
N THR A 146 -10.40 0.37 1.00
CA THR A 146 -10.72 -0.97 0.45
C THR A 146 -9.50 -1.88 0.46
N THR A 147 -8.33 -1.34 0.13
CA THR A 147 -7.03 -2.03 0.17
C THR A 147 -6.04 -1.24 0.99
N LEU A 148 -5.04 -1.91 1.55
CA LEU A 148 -4.05 -1.31 2.45
C LEU A 148 -2.62 -1.69 2.09
N GLN A 149 -2.41 -2.74 1.32
CA GLN A 149 -1.09 -3.29 1.03
C GLN A 149 -0.91 -3.56 -0.46
N ALA A 150 0.28 -3.25 -0.98
CA ALA A 150 0.75 -3.63 -2.30
C ALA A 150 2.28 -3.62 -2.32
N ILE A 151 2.88 -4.68 -2.85
CA ILE A 151 4.34 -4.79 -2.97
C ILE A 151 4.76 -4.26 -4.34
N ALA A 152 5.12 -2.98 -4.39
CA ALA A 152 5.58 -2.33 -5.61
C ALA A 152 7.06 -2.65 -5.93
N PRO A 153 7.52 -2.53 -7.19
CA PRO A 153 8.90 -2.83 -7.58
C PRO A 153 9.97 -1.95 -6.92
N THR A 154 9.67 -0.68 -6.65
CA THR A 154 10.51 0.29 -5.92
C THR A 154 11.95 0.49 -6.43
N THR A 155 12.21 0.28 -7.72
CA THR A 155 13.56 0.35 -8.31
C THR A 155 14.27 1.67 -8.00
N SER A 156 13.66 2.81 -8.35
CA SER A 156 14.26 4.13 -8.12
C SER A 156 14.43 4.44 -6.63
N SER A 157 13.45 4.05 -5.80
CA SER A 157 13.53 4.24 -4.34
C SER A 157 14.66 3.40 -3.73
N GLY A 158 14.82 2.15 -4.19
CA GLY A 158 15.92 1.28 -3.77
C GLY A 158 17.28 1.89 -4.09
N PHE A 159 17.46 2.43 -5.29
CA PHE A 159 18.71 3.12 -5.66
C PHE A 159 18.98 4.36 -4.81
N ILE A 160 17.98 5.21 -4.57
CA ILE A 160 18.13 6.43 -3.75
C ILE A 160 18.49 6.08 -2.31
N MET A 161 17.88 5.02 -1.76
CA MET A 161 18.10 4.59 -0.39
C MET A 161 19.30 3.65 -0.22
N GLY A 162 19.94 3.20 -1.31
CA GLY A 162 21.05 2.25 -1.27
C GLY A 162 20.67 0.87 -0.73
N VAL A 163 19.46 0.40 -1.02
CA VAL A 163 18.93 -0.90 -0.56
C VAL A 163 18.36 -1.71 -1.72
N SER A 164 18.11 -3.00 -1.47
CA SER A 164 17.47 -3.89 -2.45
C SER A 164 16.05 -3.43 -2.79
N GLN A 165 15.63 -3.70 -4.03
CA GLN A 165 14.30 -3.36 -4.51
C GLN A 165 13.26 -4.29 -3.90
N SER A 166 12.10 -3.75 -3.54
CA SER A 166 10.97 -4.56 -3.09
C SER A 166 11.36 -5.59 -2.03
N ILE A 167 10.84 -6.80 -2.16
CA ILE A 167 11.21 -7.97 -1.35
C ILE A 167 12.09 -8.97 -2.13
N GLU A 168 12.69 -8.53 -3.22
CA GLU A 168 13.47 -9.35 -4.13
C GLU A 168 14.96 -9.37 -3.75
N PRO A 169 15.72 -10.42 -4.15
CA PRO A 169 17.16 -10.41 -4.00
C PRO A 169 17.80 -9.35 -4.91
N TYR A 170 19.04 -8.97 -4.63
CA TYR A 170 19.85 -8.22 -5.60
C TYR A 170 20.09 -9.07 -6.85
N ASN A 171 19.96 -8.46 -8.00
CA ASN A 171 20.38 -9.00 -9.29
C ASN A 171 21.82 -8.67 -9.58
#